data_e6044dd238c559033a1981376280e855
#
_entry.id   e6044dd238c559033a1981376280e855
#
_cell.length_a   1.000
_cell.length_b   1.000
_cell.length_c   1.000
_cell.angle_alpha   90.00
_cell.angle_beta   90.00
_cell.angle_gamma   90.00
#
_symmetry.space_group_name_H-M   'P 1'
#
loop_
_entity.id
_entity.type
_entity.pdbx_description
1 polymer ?
#
loop_
_entity_poly.entity_id
_entity_poly.type
_entity_poly.pdbx_seq_one_letter_code
_entity_poly.pdbx_strand_id
1 'polypeptide(L)'
;MKSVARSHFPRVIVEQNQKWLFNPVLRKRFKNRPEERVRLKWVDFLLLQTNRKKSRIGFETPVKLQQKKNALRADLILYSEQMKPEVLIECKSESISLNAATAEQAARYNTSLQAREMILTNGVEDFCFEIINGKPIKAQLPVHAFRKEFVRDAAYWSERGFCSVKSDLLSENGISKFLNSFWDDAPSGEVRYLGFSDSFLPVPMDHYYRIFSITEDQKLAVTLIGHETSDTYLVAILNEKGRNRGILTADLEKLILGEKKSTRCFIQNREKSIDAREPLIGFFSDAQDVPVIKLPKRIIRLFD
;
A
#
# COMPACT_ATOMS: atom_id res chain seq x y z
N MET A 1 -13.87 10.17 5.63
CA MET A 1 -13.71 8.92 6.42
C MET A 1 -12.39 8.25 6.03
N LYS A 2 -11.83 7.35 6.87
CA LYS A 2 -10.65 6.58 6.45
C LYS A 2 -10.98 5.75 5.22
N SER A 3 -10.05 5.68 4.25
CA SER A 3 -10.26 4.91 3.03
C SER A 3 -10.40 3.42 3.32
N VAL A 4 -11.38 2.78 2.66
CA VAL A 4 -11.55 1.31 2.74
C VAL A 4 -10.41 0.56 2.04
N ALA A 5 -9.76 1.20 1.06
CA ALA A 5 -8.63 0.63 0.35
C ALA A 5 -7.28 0.89 1.04
N ARG A 6 -7.28 1.52 2.23
CA ARG A 6 -6.05 1.94 2.94
C ARG A 6 -5.07 0.80 3.20
N SER A 7 -5.57 -0.36 3.60
CA SER A 7 -4.76 -1.55 3.89
C SER A 7 -4.66 -2.52 2.72
N HIS A 8 -4.98 -2.07 1.50
CA HIS A 8 -4.78 -2.80 0.27
C HIS A 8 -3.53 -2.30 -0.45
N PHE A 9 -2.86 -3.20 -1.16
CA PHE A 9 -1.62 -2.89 -1.84
C PHE A 9 -1.65 -3.40 -3.28
N PRO A 10 -1.16 -2.62 -4.26
CA PRO A 10 -1.06 -3.06 -5.64
C PRO A 10 -0.11 -4.24 -5.78
N ARG A 11 -0.42 -5.15 -6.69
CA ARG A 11 0.55 -6.16 -7.13
C ARG A 11 1.71 -5.49 -7.86
N VAL A 12 2.92 -5.97 -7.61
CA VAL A 12 4.14 -5.46 -8.24
C VAL A 12 4.78 -6.53 -9.14
N ILE A 13 5.42 -6.07 -10.19
CA ILE A 13 6.28 -6.87 -11.06
C ILE A 13 7.63 -6.17 -11.12
N VAL A 14 8.72 -6.90 -10.89
CA VAL A 14 10.07 -6.38 -10.99
C VAL A 14 10.71 -6.94 -12.25
N GLU A 15 11.04 -6.08 -13.21
CA GLU A 15 11.75 -6.44 -14.43
C GLU A 15 12.92 -5.48 -14.63
N GLN A 16 14.10 -6.01 -14.91
CA GLN A 16 15.32 -5.22 -15.17
C GLN A 16 15.58 -4.17 -14.08
N ASN A 17 15.43 -4.53 -12.81
CA ASN A 17 15.52 -3.63 -11.64
C ASN A 17 14.50 -2.49 -11.64
N GLN A 18 13.48 -2.53 -12.47
CA GLN A 18 12.39 -1.56 -12.47
C GLN A 18 11.11 -2.17 -11.90
N LYS A 19 10.49 -1.46 -10.96
CA LYS A 19 9.22 -1.85 -10.36
C LYS A 19 8.04 -1.31 -11.16
N TRP A 20 7.17 -2.21 -11.57
CA TRP A 20 5.92 -1.94 -12.25
C TRP A 20 4.74 -2.31 -11.36
N LEU A 21 3.61 -1.66 -11.56
CA LEU A 21 2.35 -2.05 -10.94
C LEU A 21 1.56 -2.93 -11.91
N PHE A 22 1.02 -4.04 -11.41
CA PHE A 22 0.19 -4.92 -12.22
C PHE A 22 -1.30 -4.65 -12.02
N ASN A 23 -1.99 -4.37 -13.12
CA ASN A 23 -3.43 -4.20 -13.13
C ASN A 23 -4.12 -5.53 -13.45
N PRO A 24 -4.79 -6.17 -12.47
CA PRO A 24 -5.43 -7.47 -12.68
C PRO A 24 -6.71 -7.39 -13.54
N VAL A 25 -7.33 -6.21 -13.68
CA VAL A 25 -8.52 -6.02 -14.53
C VAL A 25 -8.12 -6.04 -16.00
N LEU A 26 -7.15 -5.22 -16.38
CA LEU A 26 -6.66 -5.11 -17.75
C LEU A 26 -5.59 -6.13 -18.12
N ARG A 27 -5.03 -6.86 -17.14
CA ARG A 27 -3.88 -7.78 -17.30
C ARG A 27 -2.67 -7.06 -17.93
N LYS A 28 -2.41 -5.83 -17.49
CA LYS A 28 -1.32 -4.99 -18.00
C LYS A 28 -0.51 -4.42 -16.85
N ARG A 29 0.75 -4.08 -17.16
CA ARG A 29 1.62 -3.35 -16.23
C ARG A 29 1.53 -1.84 -16.47
N PHE A 30 1.67 -1.10 -15.41
CA PHE A 30 1.64 0.35 -15.38
C PHE A 30 2.88 0.88 -14.68
N LYS A 31 3.30 2.10 -15.05
CA LYS A 31 4.36 2.79 -14.32
C LYS A 31 3.93 3.05 -12.88
N ASN A 32 4.86 2.92 -11.95
CA ASN A 32 4.62 3.18 -10.54
C ASN A 32 4.45 4.69 -10.29
N ARG A 33 3.24 5.19 -10.45
CA ARG A 33 2.86 6.59 -10.23
C ARG A 33 1.91 6.70 -9.02
N PRO A 34 1.92 7.85 -8.30
CA PRO A 34 1.10 8.03 -7.10
C PRO A 34 -0.40 7.74 -7.30
N GLU A 35 -1.03 8.32 -8.32
CA GLU A 35 -2.46 8.09 -8.61
C GLU A 35 -2.73 6.65 -9.04
N GLU A 36 -1.81 6.05 -9.79
CA GLU A 36 -1.93 4.64 -10.21
C GLU A 36 -1.91 3.69 -9.02
N ARG A 37 -1.08 3.98 -8.00
CA ARG A 37 -1.09 3.22 -6.74
C ARG A 37 -2.47 3.27 -6.08
N VAL A 38 -3.08 4.44 -6.00
CA VAL A 38 -4.41 4.61 -5.38
C VAL A 38 -5.48 3.85 -6.18
N ARG A 39 -5.48 3.97 -7.50
CA ARG A 39 -6.42 3.22 -8.36
C ARG A 39 -6.30 1.72 -8.13
N LEU A 40 -5.08 1.19 -8.08
CA LEU A 40 -4.84 -0.24 -7.92
C LEU A 40 -5.07 -0.74 -6.49
N LYS A 41 -4.92 0.09 -5.45
CA LYS A 41 -5.40 -0.23 -4.10
C LYS A 41 -6.93 -0.44 -4.10
N TRP A 42 -7.67 0.42 -4.77
CA TRP A 42 -9.11 0.28 -4.93
C TRP A 42 -9.49 -0.96 -5.73
N VAL A 43 -8.79 -1.25 -6.82
CA VAL A 43 -9.00 -2.50 -7.59
C VAL A 43 -8.76 -3.72 -6.70
N ASP A 44 -7.69 -3.73 -5.90
CA ASP A 44 -7.38 -4.81 -4.97
C ASP A 44 -8.51 -4.99 -3.96
N PHE A 45 -8.99 -3.91 -3.32
CA PHE A 45 -10.14 -3.93 -2.43
C PHE A 45 -11.40 -4.50 -3.11
N LEU A 46 -11.74 -3.99 -4.30
CA LEU A 46 -12.94 -4.41 -5.02
C LEU A 46 -12.92 -5.90 -5.37
N LEU A 47 -11.78 -6.42 -5.78
CA LEU A 47 -11.64 -7.82 -6.18
C LEU A 47 -11.60 -8.79 -5.00
N LEU A 48 -11.03 -8.37 -3.87
CA LEU A 48 -10.75 -9.25 -2.75
C LEU A 48 -11.79 -9.14 -1.62
N GLN A 49 -12.32 -7.94 -1.36
CA GLN A 49 -13.26 -7.72 -0.26
C GLN A 49 -14.69 -7.42 -0.70
N THR A 50 -14.98 -7.41 -1.99
CA THR A 50 -16.34 -7.26 -2.48
C THR A 50 -16.73 -8.41 -3.41
N ASN A 51 -18.05 -8.55 -3.68
CA ASN A 51 -18.55 -9.52 -4.65
C ASN A 51 -18.52 -8.99 -6.10
N ARG A 52 -17.79 -7.90 -6.37
CA ARG A 52 -17.74 -7.33 -7.72
C ARG A 52 -16.97 -8.23 -8.68
N LYS A 53 -17.63 -8.61 -9.76
CA LYS A 53 -16.98 -9.35 -10.85
C LYS A 53 -16.00 -8.42 -11.56
N LYS A 54 -14.82 -8.93 -11.89
CA LYS A 54 -13.77 -8.24 -12.63
C LYS A 54 -14.25 -7.60 -13.93
N SER A 55 -15.16 -8.28 -14.65
CA SER A 55 -15.79 -7.78 -15.90
C SER A 55 -16.68 -6.56 -15.70
N ARG A 56 -17.02 -6.20 -14.46
CA ARG A 56 -17.84 -5.05 -14.11
C ARG A 56 -17.04 -3.88 -13.52
N ILE A 57 -15.74 -3.92 -13.66
CA ILE A 57 -14.83 -2.84 -13.25
C ILE A 57 -14.24 -2.23 -14.51
N GLY A 58 -14.65 -1.02 -14.84
CA GLY A 58 -14.00 -0.18 -15.86
C GLY A 58 -12.79 0.51 -15.25
N PHE A 59 -11.68 0.54 -15.99
CA PHE A 59 -10.43 1.16 -15.58
C PHE A 59 -9.95 2.12 -16.67
N GLU A 60 -9.66 3.38 -16.33
CA GLU A 60 -9.33 4.47 -17.28
C GLU A 60 -10.31 4.55 -18.47
N THR A 61 -11.60 4.45 -18.17
CA THR A 61 -12.63 4.37 -19.20
C THR A 61 -12.81 5.72 -19.88
N PRO A 62 -12.73 5.81 -21.22
CA PRO A 62 -12.98 7.05 -21.94
C PRO A 62 -14.42 7.54 -21.75
N VAL A 63 -14.58 8.78 -21.35
CA VAL A 63 -15.88 9.45 -21.19
C VAL A 63 -15.99 10.56 -22.23
N LYS A 64 -16.97 10.46 -23.12
CA LYS A 64 -17.24 11.52 -24.10
C LYS A 64 -18.01 12.65 -23.43
N LEU A 65 -17.42 13.81 -23.31
CA LEU A 65 -18.11 15.04 -22.92
C LEU A 65 -18.64 15.74 -24.19
N GLN A 66 -19.89 16.16 -24.14
CA GLN A 66 -20.59 16.77 -25.29
C GLN A 66 -19.91 18.00 -25.90
N GLN A 67 -18.98 18.65 -25.18
CA GLN A 67 -18.36 19.91 -25.58
C GLN A 67 -16.82 19.88 -25.69
N LYS A 68 -16.15 18.74 -25.51
CA LYS A 68 -14.67 18.68 -25.57
C LYS A 68 -14.22 17.68 -26.64
N LYS A 69 -13.25 18.10 -27.48
CA LYS A 69 -12.61 17.26 -28.50
C LYS A 69 -11.83 16.07 -27.90
N ASN A 70 -11.35 16.18 -26.67
CA ASN A 70 -10.60 15.11 -26.01
C ASN A 70 -11.51 14.36 -25.03
N ALA A 71 -11.59 13.06 -25.17
CA ALA A 71 -12.25 12.20 -24.21
C ALA A 71 -11.50 12.29 -22.85
N LEU A 72 -12.23 12.64 -21.80
CA LEU A 72 -11.73 12.49 -20.44
C LEU A 72 -11.77 11.01 -20.06
N ARG A 73 -10.96 10.60 -19.11
CA ARG A 73 -10.93 9.21 -18.63
C ARG A 73 -11.38 9.21 -17.18
N ALA A 74 -12.40 8.41 -16.89
CA ALA A 74 -12.79 8.11 -15.52
C ALA A 74 -11.84 7.06 -14.95
N ASP A 75 -11.35 7.27 -13.74
CA ASP A 75 -10.37 6.38 -13.13
C ASP A 75 -10.92 4.96 -12.96
N LEU A 76 -12.02 4.81 -12.22
CA LEU A 76 -12.70 3.54 -12.04
C LEU A 76 -14.22 3.74 -12.20
N ILE A 77 -14.87 2.81 -12.88
CA ILE A 77 -16.33 2.77 -12.97
C ILE A 77 -16.79 1.37 -12.54
N LEU A 78 -17.71 1.32 -11.60
CA LEU A 78 -18.39 0.07 -11.27
C LEU A 78 -19.72 -0.01 -12.04
N TYR A 79 -19.90 -1.13 -12.72
CA TYR A 79 -21.09 -1.37 -13.53
C TYR A 79 -22.06 -2.32 -12.82
N SER A 80 -23.36 -2.09 -13.03
CA SER A 80 -24.44 -2.99 -12.64
C SER A 80 -24.41 -4.31 -13.42
N GLU A 81 -25.34 -5.20 -13.12
CA GLU A 81 -25.57 -6.43 -13.92
C GLU A 81 -25.97 -6.13 -15.36
N GLN A 82 -26.67 -5.03 -15.56
CA GLN A 82 -27.11 -4.55 -16.87
C GLN A 82 -26.06 -3.66 -17.56
N MET A 83 -24.82 -3.64 -17.06
CA MET A 83 -23.73 -2.81 -17.58
C MET A 83 -24.01 -1.29 -17.57
N LYS A 84 -24.86 -0.82 -16.65
CA LYS A 84 -25.05 0.60 -16.39
C LYS A 84 -24.05 1.08 -15.35
N PRO A 85 -23.46 2.31 -15.48
CA PRO A 85 -22.60 2.88 -14.44
C PRO A 85 -23.36 3.01 -13.12
N GLU A 86 -22.85 2.45 -12.05
CA GLU A 86 -23.41 2.55 -10.69
C GLU A 86 -22.58 3.49 -9.83
N VAL A 87 -21.26 3.29 -9.82
CA VAL A 87 -20.34 4.05 -8.97
C VAL A 87 -19.20 4.57 -9.82
N LEU A 88 -18.95 5.86 -9.74
CA LEU A 88 -17.72 6.50 -10.23
C LEU A 88 -16.74 6.64 -9.07
N ILE A 89 -15.51 6.15 -9.21
CA ILE A 89 -14.45 6.36 -8.24
C ILE A 89 -13.35 7.20 -8.91
N GLU A 90 -13.15 8.40 -8.41
CA GLU A 90 -12.08 9.30 -8.83
C GLU A 90 -10.93 9.24 -7.84
N CYS A 91 -9.74 8.96 -8.32
CA CYS A 91 -8.54 8.76 -7.53
C CYS A 91 -7.59 9.96 -7.63
N LYS A 92 -7.06 10.39 -6.50
CA LYS A 92 -6.00 11.40 -6.42
C LYS A 92 -4.78 10.76 -5.74
N SER A 93 -3.61 11.34 -5.94
CA SER A 93 -2.42 10.85 -5.23
C SER A 93 -2.57 10.98 -3.71
N GLU A 94 -1.86 10.14 -2.96
CA GLU A 94 -1.89 10.11 -1.49
C GLU A 94 -1.49 11.46 -0.84
N SER A 95 -0.76 12.30 -1.56
CA SER A 95 -0.32 13.63 -1.11
C SER A 95 -1.34 14.75 -1.33
N ILE A 96 -2.40 14.50 -2.09
CA ILE A 96 -3.42 15.50 -2.42
C ILE A 96 -4.51 15.49 -1.34
N SER A 97 -4.74 16.62 -0.71
CA SER A 97 -5.89 16.81 0.19
C SER A 97 -7.18 16.87 -0.62
N LEU A 98 -8.16 16.06 -0.22
CA LEU A 98 -9.47 16.05 -0.85
C LEU A 98 -10.30 17.25 -0.35
N ASN A 99 -10.87 18.02 -1.27
CA ASN A 99 -11.65 19.21 -0.97
C ASN A 99 -12.84 19.37 -1.94
N ALA A 100 -13.62 20.42 -1.75
CA ALA A 100 -14.79 20.69 -2.58
C ALA A 100 -14.45 20.84 -4.08
N ALA A 101 -13.32 21.45 -4.43
CA ALA A 101 -12.92 21.63 -5.83
C ALA A 101 -12.61 20.28 -6.53
N THR A 102 -11.99 19.34 -5.80
CA THR A 102 -11.77 17.98 -6.32
C THR A 102 -13.08 17.20 -6.48
N ALA A 103 -14.05 17.41 -5.58
CA ALA A 103 -15.39 16.81 -5.69
C ALA A 103 -16.18 17.39 -6.89
N GLU A 104 -16.11 18.70 -7.12
CA GLU A 104 -16.72 19.33 -8.27
C GLU A 104 -16.13 18.83 -9.59
N GLN A 105 -14.82 18.62 -9.65
CA GLN A 105 -14.18 18.05 -10.83
C GLN A 105 -14.73 16.65 -11.15
N ALA A 106 -14.83 15.78 -10.14
CA ALA A 106 -15.38 14.44 -10.29
C ALA A 106 -16.88 14.49 -10.69
N ALA A 107 -17.66 15.40 -10.10
CA ALA A 107 -19.07 15.59 -10.46
C ALA A 107 -19.27 15.99 -11.93
N ARG A 108 -18.35 16.78 -12.51
CA ARG A 108 -18.40 17.12 -13.96
C ARG A 108 -18.24 15.89 -14.86
N TYR A 109 -17.43 14.91 -14.47
CA TYR A 109 -17.36 13.64 -15.22
C TYR A 109 -18.65 12.86 -15.12
N ASN A 110 -19.28 12.90 -13.96
CA ASN A 110 -20.49 12.15 -13.70
C ASN A 110 -21.71 12.67 -14.48
N THR A 111 -21.73 13.94 -14.92
CA THR A 111 -22.83 14.46 -15.77
C THR A 111 -23.00 13.64 -17.06
N SER A 112 -21.91 13.08 -17.59
CA SER A 112 -21.95 12.25 -18.81
C SER A 112 -22.09 10.76 -18.52
N LEU A 113 -21.61 10.29 -17.37
CA LEU A 113 -21.67 8.89 -16.96
C LEU A 113 -23.01 8.53 -16.33
N GLN A 114 -23.62 9.48 -15.64
CA GLN A 114 -24.86 9.29 -14.87
C GLN A 114 -24.77 8.14 -13.86
N ALA A 115 -23.59 7.94 -13.28
CA ALA A 115 -23.45 7.02 -12.16
C ALA A 115 -24.25 7.55 -10.95
N ARG A 116 -24.93 6.64 -10.27
CA ARG A 116 -25.79 6.96 -9.11
C ARG A 116 -24.96 7.43 -7.91
N GLU A 117 -23.75 6.92 -7.79
CA GLU A 117 -22.87 7.16 -6.66
C GLU A 117 -21.50 7.61 -7.15
N MET A 118 -20.83 8.40 -6.32
CA MET A 118 -19.49 8.89 -6.59
C MET A 118 -18.61 8.77 -5.36
N ILE A 119 -17.40 8.28 -5.54
CA ILE A 119 -16.38 8.21 -4.50
C ILE A 119 -15.17 9.02 -4.96
N LEU A 120 -14.73 9.94 -4.13
CA LEU A 120 -13.48 10.64 -4.29
C LEU A 120 -12.50 10.10 -3.25
N THR A 121 -11.33 9.64 -3.70
CA THR A 121 -10.35 8.98 -2.83
C THR A 121 -8.92 9.42 -3.13
N ASN A 122 -8.07 9.48 -2.08
CA ASN A 122 -6.62 9.54 -2.22
C ASN A 122 -5.93 8.30 -1.63
N GLY A 123 -6.70 7.23 -1.33
CA GLY A 123 -6.19 6.00 -0.72
C GLY A 123 -5.91 6.09 0.78
N VAL A 124 -6.03 7.30 1.38
CA VAL A 124 -5.96 7.56 2.83
C VAL A 124 -7.35 7.87 3.36
N GLU A 125 -8.07 8.70 2.62
CA GLU A 125 -9.43 9.14 2.92
C GLU A 125 -10.35 8.92 1.72
N ASP A 126 -11.64 8.68 2.03
CA ASP A 126 -12.71 8.58 1.05
C ASP A 126 -13.84 9.56 1.38
N PHE A 127 -14.34 10.23 0.34
CA PHE A 127 -15.57 11.01 0.37
C PHE A 127 -16.57 10.38 -0.58
N CYS A 128 -17.75 10.06 -0.07
CA CYS A 128 -18.80 9.38 -0.82
C CYS A 128 -20.00 10.32 -1.01
N PHE A 129 -20.58 10.26 -2.19
CA PHE A 129 -21.70 11.07 -2.59
C PHE A 129 -22.74 10.22 -3.32
N GLU A 130 -24.01 10.46 -3.04
CA GLU A 130 -25.13 10.02 -3.86
C GLU A 130 -25.52 11.16 -4.78
N ILE A 131 -25.85 10.87 -6.03
CA ILE A 131 -26.24 11.88 -7.01
C ILE A 131 -27.77 11.94 -7.06
N ILE A 132 -28.34 12.96 -6.46
CA ILE A 132 -29.79 13.21 -6.44
C ILE A 132 -30.09 14.46 -7.27
N ASN A 133 -30.91 14.31 -8.30
CA ASN A 133 -31.25 15.39 -9.23
C ASN A 133 -29.99 16.11 -9.79
N GLY A 134 -28.96 15.34 -10.13
CA GLY A 134 -27.70 15.84 -10.67
C GLY A 134 -26.77 16.55 -9.65
N LYS A 135 -27.15 16.59 -8.37
CA LYS A 135 -26.34 17.20 -7.31
C LYS A 135 -25.71 16.14 -6.41
N PRO A 136 -24.41 16.25 -6.09
CA PRO A 136 -23.75 15.35 -5.13
C PRO A 136 -24.21 15.68 -3.71
N ILE A 137 -24.78 14.70 -3.03
CA ILE A 137 -25.15 14.75 -1.61
C ILE A 137 -24.25 13.79 -0.86
N LYS A 138 -23.63 14.22 0.21
CA LYS A 138 -22.74 13.39 1.03
C LYS A 138 -23.48 12.13 1.51
N ALA A 139 -22.90 10.98 1.25
CA ALA A 139 -23.45 9.67 1.57
C ALA A 139 -22.48 8.80 2.35
N GLN A 140 -22.98 7.70 2.88
CA GLN A 140 -22.13 6.63 3.41
C GLN A 140 -21.62 5.76 2.27
N LEU A 141 -20.50 5.06 2.49
CA LEU A 141 -19.88 4.24 1.47
C LEU A 141 -20.79 3.05 1.10
N PRO A 142 -21.28 2.96 -0.13
CA PRO A 142 -22.21 1.91 -0.56
C PRO A 142 -21.55 0.52 -0.59
N VAL A 143 -20.24 0.48 -0.59
CA VAL A 143 -19.43 -0.73 -0.74
C VAL A 143 -19.40 -1.59 0.53
N HIS A 144 -19.87 -1.09 1.67
CA HIS A 144 -19.87 -1.83 2.95
C HIS A 144 -20.83 -3.03 2.99
N ALA A 145 -21.86 -3.03 2.15
CA ALA A 145 -22.86 -4.09 2.13
C ALA A 145 -22.36 -5.43 1.58
N PHE A 146 -21.14 -5.47 0.99
CA PHE A 146 -20.64 -6.61 0.23
C PHE A 146 -19.24 -7.06 0.67
N ARG A 147 -18.89 -6.91 1.95
CA ARG A 147 -17.59 -7.38 2.42
C ARG A 147 -17.53 -8.90 2.41
N LYS A 148 -16.58 -9.40 1.65
CA LYS A 148 -16.16 -10.80 1.63
C LYS A 148 -15.03 -10.96 2.63
N GLU A 149 -15.01 -12.03 3.40
CA GLU A 149 -13.82 -12.39 4.16
C GLU A 149 -12.65 -12.64 3.22
N PHE A 150 -11.50 -12.10 3.56
CA PHE A 150 -10.32 -12.19 2.76
C PHE A 150 -9.11 -12.44 3.65
N VAL A 151 -8.37 -13.48 3.33
CA VAL A 151 -7.15 -13.88 4.03
C VAL A 151 -5.94 -13.36 3.23
N ARG A 152 -5.04 -12.67 3.90
CA ARG A 152 -3.75 -12.25 3.34
C ARG A 152 -2.70 -13.28 3.73
N ASP A 153 -2.51 -14.25 2.85
CA ASP A 153 -1.49 -15.30 2.97
C ASP A 153 -0.11 -14.80 2.47
N ALA A 154 0.89 -15.69 2.49
CA ALA A 154 2.23 -15.38 2.02
C ALA A 154 2.26 -15.02 0.52
N ALA A 155 1.43 -15.68 -0.30
CA ALA A 155 1.31 -15.38 -1.73
C ALA A 155 0.77 -13.96 -1.95
N TYR A 156 -0.25 -13.55 -1.17
CA TYR A 156 -0.75 -12.17 -1.21
C TYR A 156 0.36 -11.15 -0.94
N TRP A 157 1.17 -11.36 0.09
CA TRP A 157 2.22 -10.44 0.49
C TRP A 157 3.40 -10.43 -0.50
N SER A 158 3.78 -11.60 -1.01
CA SER A 158 4.85 -11.72 -1.99
C SER A 158 4.51 -11.06 -3.32
N GLU A 159 3.31 -11.28 -3.85
CA GLU A 159 2.83 -10.59 -5.07
C GLU A 159 2.86 -9.05 -4.96
N ARG A 160 2.95 -8.52 -3.75
CA ARG A 160 3.00 -7.07 -3.46
C ARG A 160 4.39 -6.58 -3.04
N GLY A 161 5.35 -7.50 -3.06
CA GLY A 161 6.75 -7.18 -2.80
C GLY A 161 7.12 -7.02 -1.32
N PHE A 162 6.32 -7.57 -0.39
CA PHE A 162 6.60 -7.49 1.04
C PHE A 162 7.44 -8.65 1.57
N CYS A 163 7.42 -9.79 0.92
CA CYS A 163 8.25 -10.93 1.29
C CYS A 163 8.63 -11.77 0.07
N SER A 164 9.63 -12.63 0.22
CA SER A 164 9.98 -13.66 -0.75
C SER A 164 9.09 -14.89 -0.56
N VAL A 165 8.77 -15.59 -1.66
CA VAL A 165 8.13 -16.92 -1.61
C VAL A 165 9.15 -18.06 -1.58
N LYS A 166 10.44 -17.80 -1.76
CA LYS A 166 11.49 -18.83 -1.87
C LYS A 166 12.11 -19.23 -0.54
N SER A 167 11.71 -18.59 0.55
CA SER A 167 12.33 -18.85 1.84
C SER A 167 11.66 -20.04 2.51
N ASP A 168 12.31 -21.20 2.48
CA ASP A 168 11.95 -22.35 3.32
C ASP A 168 12.18 -22.08 4.83
N LEU A 169 12.87 -20.98 5.18
CA LEU A 169 13.27 -20.60 6.52
C LEU A 169 12.26 -19.69 7.22
N LEU A 170 11.65 -18.79 6.48
CA LEU A 170 10.52 -18.01 6.96
C LEU A 170 9.27 -18.85 6.79
N SER A 171 8.73 -19.40 7.88
CA SER A 171 7.46 -20.12 7.76
C SER A 171 6.42 -19.18 7.14
N GLU A 172 5.68 -19.68 6.16
CA GLU A 172 4.60 -18.93 5.49
C GLU A 172 3.61 -18.35 6.51
N ASN A 173 3.36 -19.09 7.58
CA ASN A 173 2.48 -18.67 8.66
C ASN A 173 3.05 -17.53 9.49
N GLY A 174 4.33 -17.60 9.87
CA GLY A 174 4.99 -16.58 10.69
C GLY A 174 5.06 -15.23 9.97
N ILE A 175 5.49 -15.23 8.71
CA ILE A 175 5.60 -13.98 7.94
C ILE A 175 4.22 -13.37 7.63
N SER A 176 3.23 -14.18 7.25
CA SER A 176 1.88 -13.71 6.98
C SER A 176 1.22 -13.13 8.23
N LYS A 177 1.37 -13.81 9.37
CA LYS A 177 0.86 -13.36 10.66
C LYS A 177 1.50 -12.04 11.08
N PHE A 178 2.83 -11.89 10.91
CA PHE A 178 3.52 -10.63 11.15
C PHE A 178 2.97 -9.53 10.24
N LEU A 179 2.94 -9.73 8.92
CA LEU A 179 2.50 -8.72 7.96
C LEU A 179 1.03 -8.35 8.16
N ASN A 180 0.16 -9.32 8.45
CA ASN A 180 -1.24 -9.04 8.78
C ASN A 180 -1.34 -8.14 10.01
N SER A 181 -0.67 -8.50 11.10
CA SER A 181 -0.66 -7.69 12.32
C SER A 181 0.02 -6.33 12.13
N PHE A 182 1.08 -6.27 11.31
CA PHE A 182 1.81 -5.04 11.03
C PHE A 182 1.00 -4.06 10.19
N TRP A 183 0.18 -4.53 9.24
CA TRP A 183 -0.62 -3.69 8.34
C TRP A 183 -2.09 -3.55 8.73
N ASP A 184 -2.54 -4.30 9.75
CA ASP A 184 -3.88 -4.11 10.28
C ASP A 184 -4.05 -2.73 10.92
N ASP A 185 -5.31 -2.31 11.06
CA ASP A 185 -5.72 -0.98 11.53
C ASP A 185 -5.32 -0.66 12.98
N ALA A 186 -4.13 -1.05 13.40
CA ALA A 186 -3.61 -0.63 14.69
C ALA A 186 -3.55 0.91 14.76
N PRO A 187 -3.90 1.50 15.89
CA PRO A 187 -4.13 2.95 16.02
C PRO A 187 -2.87 3.81 15.85
N SER A 188 -1.67 3.22 15.75
CA SER A 188 -0.41 3.95 15.68
C SER A 188 0.32 3.74 14.37
N GLY A 189 0.54 4.82 13.64
CA GLY A 189 1.37 4.87 12.45
C GLY A 189 0.62 5.29 11.19
N GLU A 190 1.28 6.11 10.40
CA GLU A 190 0.83 6.56 9.09
C GLU A 190 1.38 5.62 8.02
N VAL A 191 0.59 5.27 7.01
CA VAL A 191 1.03 4.49 5.86
C VAL A 191 1.39 5.43 4.73
N ARG A 192 2.64 5.39 4.26
CA ARG A 192 3.09 6.17 3.10
C ARG A 192 3.90 5.32 2.13
N TYR A 193 3.80 5.64 0.86
CA TYR A 193 4.75 5.16 -0.13
C TYR A 193 5.98 6.09 -0.11
N LEU A 194 7.15 5.52 0.16
CA LEU A 194 8.42 6.24 0.11
C LEU A 194 9.20 5.72 -1.11
N GLY A 195 9.76 6.64 -1.89
CA GLY A 195 10.67 6.33 -2.98
C GLY A 195 12.09 6.71 -2.55
N PHE A 196 12.94 5.72 -2.32
CA PHE A 196 14.34 5.91 -2.02
C PHE A 196 15.14 4.83 -2.75
N SER A 197 16.16 5.24 -3.47
CA SER A 197 17.05 4.34 -4.20
C SER A 197 18.48 4.78 -3.94
N ASP A 198 19.29 3.86 -3.45
CA ASP A 198 20.72 4.07 -3.29
C ASP A 198 21.47 2.78 -3.67
N SER A 199 22.60 2.92 -4.35
CA SER A 199 23.37 1.81 -4.91
C SER A 199 24.02 0.91 -3.86
N PHE A 200 24.16 1.37 -2.61
CA PHE A 200 24.73 0.56 -1.52
C PHE A 200 23.70 -0.31 -0.79
N LEU A 201 22.41 -0.13 -1.10
CA LEU A 201 21.35 -0.90 -0.44
C LEU A 201 21.13 -2.26 -1.11
N PRO A 202 20.82 -3.31 -0.34
CA PRO A 202 20.64 -4.66 -0.86
C PRO A 202 19.40 -4.80 -1.75
N VAL A 203 18.43 -3.92 -1.57
CA VAL A 203 17.14 -3.92 -2.31
C VAL A 203 16.70 -2.50 -2.61
N PRO A 204 15.94 -2.27 -3.69
CA PRO A 204 15.27 -0.99 -3.94
C PRO A 204 14.30 -0.67 -2.81
N MET A 205 14.40 0.51 -2.20
CA MET A 205 13.61 0.89 -1.04
C MET A 205 12.33 1.65 -1.40
N ASP A 206 11.93 1.68 -2.63
CA ASP A 206 10.68 2.27 -3.10
C ASP A 206 9.50 1.36 -2.76
N HIS A 207 8.87 1.57 -1.60
CA HIS A 207 7.80 0.72 -1.08
C HIS A 207 6.85 1.46 -0.14
N TYR A 208 5.79 0.79 0.32
CA TYR A 208 4.94 1.27 1.40
C TYR A 208 5.65 1.08 2.73
N TYR A 209 5.64 2.13 3.54
CA TYR A 209 6.18 2.15 4.89
C TYR A 209 5.10 2.51 5.88
N ARG A 210 5.19 1.92 7.07
CA ARG A 210 4.48 2.36 8.25
C ARG A 210 5.37 3.30 9.03
N ILE A 211 4.89 4.53 9.30
CA ILE A 211 5.66 5.58 9.94
C ILE A 211 5.17 5.75 11.36
N PHE A 212 6.06 5.57 12.31
CA PHE A 212 5.82 5.72 13.73
C PHE A 212 6.43 7.04 14.22
N SER A 213 5.67 7.83 14.97
CA SER A 213 6.21 8.96 15.72
C SER A 213 6.81 8.43 17.02
N ILE A 214 8.13 8.58 17.18
CA ILE A 214 8.87 8.15 18.38
C ILE A 214 8.89 9.29 19.39
N THR A 215 9.26 10.48 18.93
CA THR A 215 9.18 11.74 19.66
C THR A 215 8.60 12.82 18.73
N GLU A 216 8.50 14.07 19.17
CA GLU A 216 8.10 15.18 18.30
C GLU A 216 9.04 15.35 17.11
N ASP A 217 10.33 15.17 17.32
CA ASP A 217 11.38 15.35 16.31
C ASP A 217 11.81 14.06 15.61
N GLN A 218 11.43 12.89 16.12
CA GLN A 218 11.89 11.61 15.59
C GLN A 218 10.74 10.78 15.03
N LYS A 219 10.93 10.29 13.80
CA LYS A 219 10.04 9.34 13.12
C LYS A 219 10.82 8.13 12.66
N LEU A 220 10.20 6.97 12.75
CA LEU A 220 10.73 5.70 12.27
C LEU A 220 9.79 5.15 11.20
N ALA A 221 10.28 5.03 9.96
CA ALA A 221 9.57 4.37 8.88
C ALA A 221 10.03 2.92 8.78
N VAL A 222 9.12 1.96 8.79
CA VAL A 222 9.43 0.52 8.78
C VAL A 222 8.63 -0.18 7.70
N THR A 223 9.25 -1.15 7.03
CA THR A 223 8.59 -2.07 6.10
C THR A 223 9.32 -3.39 6.01
N LEU A 224 8.70 -4.38 5.37
CA LEU A 224 9.40 -5.52 4.78
C LEU A 224 9.47 -5.34 3.27
N ILE A 225 10.55 -5.79 2.66
CA ILE A 225 10.75 -5.80 1.21
C ILE A 225 11.31 -7.16 0.80
N GLY A 226 10.67 -7.79 -0.16
CA GLY A 226 11.12 -9.04 -0.76
C GLY A 226 10.39 -9.28 -2.07
N HIS A 227 10.92 -10.14 -2.92
CA HIS A 227 10.28 -10.59 -4.13
C HIS A 227 10.81 -11.97 -4.55
N GLU A 228 10.29 -12.56 -5.62
CA GLU A 228 10.54 -13.94 -6.01
C GLU A 228 12.02 -14.38 -6.11
N THR A 229 12.94 -13.43 -6.31
CA THR A 229 14.37 -13.73 -6.54
C THR A 229 15.31 -13.21 -5.45
N SER A 230 14.79 -12.54 -4.42
CA SER A 230 15.57 -11.97 -3.32
C SER A 230 15.14 -12.54 -1.98
N ASP A 231 16.00 -12.40 -0.98
CA ASP A 231 15.66 -12.64 0.42
C ASP A 231 14.65 -11.58 0.90
N THR A 232 14.06 -11.80 2.06
CA THR A 232 13.16 -10.85 2.71
C THR A 232 13.94 -9.94 3.65
N TYR A 233 13.84 -8.64 3.43
CA TYR A 233 14.51 -7.64 4.25
C TYR A 233 13.52 -6.85 5.12
N LEU A 234 13.80 -6.75 6.41
CA LEU A 234 13.24 -5.69 7.22
C LEU A 234 14.05 -4.43 6.94
N VAL A 235 13.34 -3.36 6.60
CA VAL A 235 13.93 -2.04 6.33
C VAL A 235 13.37 -1.03 7.31
N ALA A 236 14.26 -0.26 7.95
CA ALA A 236 13.88 0.83 8.83
C ALA A 236 14.65 2.10 8.50
N ILE A 237 13.97 3.24 8.45
CA ILE A 237 14.56 4.55 8.19
C ILE A 237 14.27 5.44 9.40
N LEU A 238 15.33 5.88 10.08
CA LEU A 238 15.24 6.85 11.16
C LEU A 238 15.33 8.26 10.57
N ASN A 239 14.28 9.04 10.79
CA ASN A 239 14.22 10.45 10.45
C ASN A 239 14.23 11.29 11.74
N GLU A 240 15.09 12.29 11.78
CA GLU A 240 15.20 13.25 12.87
C GLU A 240 15.13 14.66 12.31
N LYS A 241 14.19 15.47 12.81
CA LYS A 241 13.96 16.87 12.38
C LYS A 241 13.84 17.02 10.86
N GLY A 242 13.15 16.08 10.20
CA GLY A 242 12.92 16.09 8.76
C GLY A 242 14.08 15.56 7.91
N ARG A 243 15.20 15.10 8.50
CA ARG A 243 16.36 14.54 7.81
C ARG A 243 16.53 13.05 8.11
N ASN A 244 16.84 12.25 7.11
CA ASN A 244 17.16 10.84 7.33
C ASN A 244 18.53 10.75 8.03
N ARG A 245 18.54 10.20 9.25
CA ARG A 245 19.72 10.05 10.09
C ARG A 245 20.37 8.70 9.91
N GLY A 246 19.56 7.67 9.68
CA GLY A 246 20.07 6.32 9.54
C GLY A 246 19.10 5.41 8.81
N ILE A 247 19.65 4.35 8.22
CA ILE A 247 18.93 3.29 7.54
C ILE A 247 19.43 1.96 8.08
N LEU A 248 18.49 1.08 8.42
CA LEU A 248 18.77 -0.28 8.86
C LEU A 248 18.16 -1.25 7.86
N THR A 249 18.92 -2.26 7.45
CA THR A 249 18.44 -3.38 6.65
C THR A 249 18.82 -4.68 7.36
N ALA A 250 17.83 -5.54 7.65
CA ALA A 250 18.05 -6.86 8.22
C ALA A 250 17.54 -7.92 7.24
N ASP A 251 18.44 -8.78 6.81
CA ASP A 251 18.15 -9.98 6.04
C ASP A 251 17.51 -11.01 6.99
N LEU A 252 16.23 -11.27 6.82
CA LEU A 252 15.47 -12.09 7.77
C LEU A 252 15.85 -13.56 7.71
N GLU A 253 16.18 -14.09 6.53
CA GLU A 253 16.63 -15.46 6.35
C GLU A 253 17.95 -15.69 7.11
N LYS A 254 18.94 -14.82 6.90
CA LYS A 254 20.22 -14.89 7.63
C LYS A 254 20.06 -14.66 9.12
N LEU A 255 19.15 -13.77 9.51
CA LEU A 255 18.85 -13.52 10.91
C LEU A 255 18.29 -14.76 11.60
N ILE A 256 17.41 -15.52 10.94
CA ILE A 256 16.86 -16.78 11.43
C ILE A 256 17.95 -17.86 11.54
N LEU A 257 18.84 -17.95 10.55
CA LEU A 257 20.00 -18.85 10.57
C LEU A 257 21.02 -18.50 11.68
N GLY A 258 20.89 -17.35 12.31
CA GLY A 258 21.80 -16.91 13.37
C GLY A 258 23.10 -16.31 12.86
N GLU A 259 23.13 -15.84 11.62
CA GLU A 259 24.30 -15.16 11.07
C GLU A 259 24.50 -13.79 11.74
N LYS A 260 25.67 -13.59 12.37
CA LYS A 260 25.98 -12.37 13.15
C LYS A 260 26.01 -11.08 12.32
N LYS A 261 26.17 -11.19 10.98
CA LYS A 261 26.23 -10.03 10.07
C LYS A 261 24.97 -9.89 9.19
N SER A 262 23.84 -10.39 9.67
CA SER A 262 22.56 -10.32 8.96
C SER A 262 21.94 -8.92 8.89
N THR A 263 22.41 -8.00 9.75
CA THR A 263 21.85 -6.65 9.85
C THR A 263 22.92 -5.60 9.59
N ARG A 264 22.62 -4.68 8.68
CA ARG A 264 23.47 -3.54 8.31
C ARG A 264 22.77 -2.26 8.71
N CYS A 265 23.50 -1.39 9.39
CA CYS A 265 23.03 -0.09 9.82
C CYS A 265 23.93 1.01 9.23
N PHE A 266 23.32 1.96 8.55
CA PHE A 266 24.00 3.10 7.95
C PHE A 266 23.61 4.35 8.73
N ILE A 267 24.56 4.95 9.45
CA ILE A 267 24.36 6.18 10.23
C ILE A 267 25.39 7.20 9.76
N GLN A 268 24.93 8.39 9.35
CA GLN A 268 25.81 9.48 8.89
C GLN A 268 26.85 9.01 7.86
N ASN A 269 26.40 8.22 6.86
CA ASN A 269 27.23 7.64 5.79
C ASN A 269 28.30 6.63 6.26
N ARG A 270 28.19 6.12 7.45
CA ARG A 270 29.05 5.03 7.95
C ARG A 270 28.24 3.76 8.09
N GLU A 271 28.73 2.68 7.50
CA GLU A 271 28.16 1.35 7.66
C GLU A 271 28.68 0.67 8.93
N LYS A 272 27.74 0.07 9.67
CA LYS A 272 28.04 -0.78 10.83
C LYS A 272 27.23 -2.07 10.70
N SER A 273 27.88 -3.20 10.82
CA SER A 273 27.18 -4.48 10.98
C SER A 273 26.83 -4.68 12.45
N ILE A 274 25.57 -5.02 12.71
CA ILE A 274 25.06 -5.21 14.07
C ILE A 274 24.38 -6.57 14.19
N ASP A 275 24.42 -7.16 15.40
CA ASP A 275 23.63 -8.34 15.71
C ASP A 275 22.24 -7.91 16.20
N ALA A 276 21.25 -8.04 15.31
CA ALA A 276 19.87 -7.69 15.62
C ALA A 276 18.99 -8.92 15.87
N ARG A 277 19.57 -10.11 16.03
CA ARG A 277 18.80 -11.35 16.18
C ARG A 277 17.93 -11.31 17.43
N GLU A 278 18.50 -11.07 18.59
CA GLU A 278 17.75 -11.05 19.85
C GLU A 278 16.59 -10.05 19.82
N PRO A 279 16.75 -8.77 19.41
CA PRO A 279 15.65 -7.84 19.37
C PRO A 279 14.59 -8.12 18.30
N LEU A 280 14.90 -8.83 17.22
CA LEU A 280 13.99 -8.98 16.08
C LEU A 280 13.36 -10.36 15.91
N ILE A 281 14.07 -11.45 16.29
CA ILE A 281 13.66 -12.84 15.95
C ILE A 281 12.25 -13.18 16.46
N GLY A 282 11.87 -12.71 17.64
CA GLY A 282 10.58 -13.00 18.25
C GLY A 282 9.36 -12.44 17.49
N PHE A 283 9.58 -11.56 16.50
CA PHE A 283 8.49 -11.06 15.64
C PHE A 283 8.20 -11.99 14.48
N PHE A 284 9.15 -12.83 14.09
CA PHE A 284 9.08 -13.66 12.88
C PHE A 284 8.97 -15.15 13.17
N SER A 285 8.96 -15.55 14.44
CA SER A 285 8.71 -16.93 14.85
C SER A 285 7.24 -17.29 14.74
N ASP A 286 6.93 -18.56 14.56
CA ASP A 286 5.55 -19.06 14.51
C ASP A 286 4.76 -18.77 15.79
N ALA A 287 5.43 -18.81 16.94
CA ALA A 287 4.84 -18.49 18.24
C ALA A 287 4.39 -17.03 18.34
N GLN A 288 5.10 -16.12 17.64
CA GLN A 288 4.85 -14.67 17.67
C GLN A 288 4.60 -14.12 19.08
N ASP A 289 5.52 -14.40 20.00
CA ASP A 289 5.36 -14.02 21.41
C ASP A 289 5.49 -12.52 21.67
N VAL A 290 5.96 -11.76 20.65
CA VAL A 290 6.21 -10.33 20.76
C VAL A 290 5.19 -9.55 19.95
N PRO A 291 4.33 -8.73 20.60
CA PRO A 291 3.38 -7.87 19.90
C PRO A 291 4.08 -6.87 18.97
N VAL A 292 3.58 -6.74 17.73
CA VAL A 292 4.16 -5.87 16.69
C VAL A 292 4.30 -4.40 17.14
N ILE A 293 3.46 -3.93 18.05
CA ILE A 293 3.54 -2.58 18.62
C ILE A 293 4.87 -2.30 19.36
N LYS A 294 5.59 -3.32 19.77
CA LYS A 294 6.91 -3.18 20.40
C LYS A 294 8.06 -3.03 19.39
N LEU A 295 7.79 -3.32 18.10
CA LEU A 295 8.81 -3.30 17.04
C LEU A 295 9.54 -1.95 16.93
N PRO A 296 8.86 -0.79 16.85
CA PRO A 296 9.55 0.50 16.74
C PRO A 296 10.52 0.77 17.87
N LYS A 297 10.15 0.43 19.12
CA LYS A 297 11.01 0.61 20.30
C LYS A 297 12.24 -0.30 20.30
N ARG A 298 12.15 -1.47 19.67
CA ARG A 298 13.30 -2.38 19.55
C ARG A 298 14.22 -1.93 18.42
N ILE A 299 13.66 -1.52 17.29
CA ILE A 299 14.45 -1.05 16.14
C ILE A 299 15.23 0.22 16.48
N ILE A 300 14.62 1.20 17.18
CA ILE A 300 15.30 2.46 17.44
C ILE A 300 16.59 2.29 18.26
N ARG A 301 16.63 1.33 19.18
CA ARG A 301 17.81 1.00 19.96
C ARG A 301 18.99 0.42 19.13
N LEU A 302 18.71 -0.02 17.91
CA LEU A 302 19.73 -0.51 17.00
C LEU A 302 20.44 0.62 16.25
N PHE A 303 19.93 1.85 16.35
CA PHE A 303 20.57 3.05 15.82
C PHE A 303 21.49 3.75 16.82
N ASP A 304 21.44 3.36 18.10
CA ASP A 304 22.35 3.83 19.15
C ASP A 304 23.67 3.03 19.08
#